data_a30d88c2fd8524999a014d84e292dbb3
#
_entry.id   a30d88c2fd8524999a014d84e292dbb3
#
_cell.length_a   1.000
_cell.length_b   1.000
_cell.length_c   1.000
_cell.angle_alpha   90.00
_cell.angle_beta   90.00
_cell.angle_gamma   90.00
#
_symmetry.space_group_name_H-M   'P 1'
#
loop_
_entity.id
_entity.type
_entity.pdbx_description
1 polymer ?
#
loop_
_entity_poly.entity_id
_entity_poly.type
_entity_poly.pdbx_seq_one_letter_code
_entity_poly.pdbx_strand_id
1 'polypeptide(L)'
;MKTYSSYVNFLCSLMAIDIPDICYCFKEQYYDVNGFDVEPFEMESHCKSHVIPDENRVYVNLNEMYGENDIYFILAHEIRHCAQYQATEGIGLTDIALPETIYKWKREFSRYNPCCNDESCQEVELDAMAFTWFIGKVLLNVDVDLNCDEALVEPYKQYIRRNYSLMEIKERLDYSGLEFGRNQA
;
A
#
# COMPACT_ATOMS: atom_id res chain seq x y z
N MET A 1 18.78 -6.30 -8.58
CA MET A 1 17.65 -6.17 -7.64
C MET A 1 16.37 -6.40 -8.43
N LYS A 2 15.42 -7.18 -7.94
CA LYS A 2 14.12 -7.38 -8.62
C LYS A 2 13.29 -6.10 -8.42
N THR A 3 12.95 -5.45 -9.50
CA THR A 3 12.08 -4.28 -9.41
C THR A 3 10.61 -4.72 -9.43
N TYR A 4 9.77 -4.07 -8.63
CA TYR A 4 8.35 -4.36 -8.54
C TYR A 4 7.51 -3.32 -9.31
N SER A 5 8.14 -2.66 -10.30
CA SER A 5 7.51 -1.56 -11.05
C SER A 5 6.15 -1.92 -11.67
N SER A 6 6.04 -3.12 -12.25
CA SER A 6 4.75 -3.54 -12.84
C SER A 6 3.65 -3.68 -11.78
N TYR A 7 4.00 -4.14 -10.57
CA TYR A 7 3.05 -4.24 -9.47
C TYR A 7 2.64 -2.86 -8.93
N VAL A 8 3.61 -1.96 -8.77
CA VAL A 8 3.34 -0.55 -8.39
C VAL A 8 2.42 0.11 -9.42
N ASN A 9 2.74 -0.03 -10.71
CA ASN A 9 1.91 0.52 -11.80
C ASN A 9 0.49 -0.06 -11.79
N PHE A 10 0.36 -1.36 -11.53
CA PHE A 10 -0.96 -1.99 -11.40
C PHE A 10 -1.76 -1.38 -10.24
N LEU A 11 -1.18 -1.26 -9.03
CA LEU A 11 -1.86 -0.68 -7.88
C LEU A 11 -2.27 0.77 -8.13
N CYS A 12 -1.37 1.59 -8.69
CA CYS A 12 -1.65 2.99 -9.00
C CYS A 12 -2.75 3.11 -10.07
N SER A 13 -2.71 2.27 -11.11
CA SER A 13 -3.78 2.20 -12.11
C SER A 13 -5.11 1.79 -11.51
N LEU A 14 -5.12 0.83 -10.57
CA LEU A 14 -6.34 0.37 -9.89
C LEU A 14 -7.01 1.49 -9.09
N MET A 15 -6.21 2.36 -8.48
CA MET A 15 -6.68 3.49 -7.67
C MET A 15 -6.73 4.82 -8.42
N ALA A 16 -6.33 4.84 -9.69
CA ALA A 16 -6.26 6.04 -10.55
C ALA A 16 -5.44 7.19 -9.95
N ILE A 17 -4.26 6.88 -9.41
CA ILE A 17 -3.36 7.82 -8.72
C ILE A 17 -2.06 8.00 -9.47
N ASP A 18 -1.36 9.10 -9.15
CA ASP A 18 0.01 9.31 -9.58
C ASP A 18 0.95 8.29 -8.94
N ILE A 19 1.91 7.81 -9.73
CA ILE A 19 2.86 6.79 -9.29
C ILE A 19 3.83 7.41 -8.27
N PRO A 20 3.95 6.84 -7.06
CA PRO A 20 4.92 7.33 -6.07
C PRO A 20 6.36 6.97 -6.44
N ASP A 21 7.29 7.77 -5.95
CA ASP A 21 8.71 7.42 -5.93
C ASP A 21 8.95 6.29 -4.92
N ILE A 22 9.41 5.13 -5.38
CA ILE A 22 9.73 4.00 -4.51
C ILE A 22 11.24 3.94 -4.29
N CYS A 23 11.67 4.04 -3.04
CA CYS A 23 13.05 3.93 -2.60
C CYS A 23 13.24 2.63 -1.80
N TYR A 24 14.20 1.82 -2.19
CA TYR A 24 14.53 0.57 -1.53
C TYR A 24 15.78 0.72 -0.67
N CYS A 25 15.70 0.35 0.61
CA CYS A 25 16.86 0.26 1.50
C CYS A 25 17.36 -1.18 1.57
N PHE A 26 18.65 -1.37 1.28
CA PHE A 26 19.33 -2.65 1.45
C PHE A 26 20.75 -2.41 1.95
N LYS A 27 21.13 -2.99 3.11
CA LYS A 27 22.43 -2.83 3.75
C LYS A 27 22.86 -1.35 3.89
N GLU A 28 21.97 -0.54 4.46
CA GLU A 28 22.18 0.89 4.72
C GLU A 28 22.36 1.76 3.45
N GLN A 29 22.13 1.21 2.28
CA GLN A 29 22.13 1.95 1.01
C GLN A 29 20.71 2.07 0.48
N TYR A 30 20.39 3.20 -0.15
CA TYR A 30 19.08 3.50 -0.68
C TYR A 30 19.12 3.60 -2.20
N TYR A 31 18.16 2.98 -2.86
CA TYR A 31 18.10 2.89 -4.32
C TYR A 31 16.69 3.23 -4.81
N ASP A 32 16.62 3.93 -5.94
CA ASP A 32 15.36 4.08 -6.66
C ASP A 32 14.94 2.79 -7.39
N VAL A 33 13.79 2.82 -8.08
CA VAL A 33 13.27 1.67 -8.85
C VAL A 33 14.21 1.22 -9.98
N ASN A 34 15.11 2.09 -10.44
CA ASN A 34 16.08 1.82 -11.50
C ASN A 34 17.42 1.31 -10.94
N GLY A 35 17.59 1.33 -9.63
CA GLY A 35 18.81 0.92 -8.93
C GLY A 35 19.85 2.03 -8.81
N PHE A 36 19.47 3.30 -8.99
CA PHE A 36 20.35 4.43 -8.74
C PHE A 36 20.34 4.79 -7.25
N ASP A 37 21.51 5.19 -6.74
CA ASP A 37 21.63 5.66 -5.37
C ASP A 37 20.76 6.90 -5.16
N VAL A 38 20.01 6.91 -4.05
CA VAL A 38 19.25 8.06 -3.58
C VAL A 38 19.71 8.47 -2.19
N GLU A 39 19.40 9.69 -1.78
CA GLU A 39 19.77 10.16 -0.46
C GLU A 39 19.18 9.28 0.64
N PRO A 40 19.98 8.95 1.68
CA PRO A 40 19.51 8.14 2.80
C PRO A 40 18.36 8.82 3.55
N PHE A 41 17.38 8.02 3.93
CA PHE A 41 16.31 8.40 4.85
C PHE A 41 16.51 7.67 6.18
N GLU A 42 16.49 8.40 7.29
CA GLU A 42 16.61 7.81 8.63
C GLU A 42 15.30 7.07 8.98
N MET A 43 15.26 5.79 8.64
CA MET A 43 14.18 4.89 9.02
C MET A 43 14.56 4.13 10.30
N GLU A 44 13.64 3.98 11.24
CA GLU A 44 13.89 3.15 12.42
C GLU A 44 14.27 1.72 12.00
N SER A 45 15.26 1.14 12.68
CA SER A 45 15.89 -0.13 12.26
C SER A 45 14.93 -1.31 12.13
N HIS A 46 13.80 -1.27 12.81
CA HIS A 46 12.78 -2.34 12.79
C HIS A 46 11.58 -2.01 11.88
N CYS A 47 11.54 -0.82 11.27
CA CYS A 47 10.48 -0.46 10.34
C CYS A 47 10.68 -1.18 9.00
N LYS A 48 9.61 -1.79 8.50
CA LYS A 48 9.59 -2.44 7.19
C LYS A 48 9.44 -1.45 6.05
N SER A 49 8.78 -0.34 6.31
CA SER A 49 8.47 0.71 5.32
C SER A 49 8.15 2.03 5.97
N HIS A 50 8.16 3.07 5.16
CA HIS A 50 7.73 4.41 5.56
C HIS A 50 7.21 5.16 4.35
N VAL A 51 6.09 5.85 4.49
CA VAL A 51 5.54 6.73 3.45
C VAL A 51 5.71 8.19 3.85
N ILE A 52 6.05 9.03 2.87
CA ILE A 52 5.98 10.50 2.98
C ILE A 52 4.90 10.95 2.01
N PRO A 53 3.64 11.07 2.47
CA PRO A 53 2.50 11.22 1.57
C PRO A 53 2.51 12.52 0.75
N ASP A 54 2.95 13.62 1.33
CA ASP A 54 3.05 14.93 0.68
C ASP A 54 4.17 15.02 -0.37
N GLU A 55 5.17 14.15 -0.27
CA GLU A 55 6.20 13.97 -1.31
C GLU A 55 5.83 12.90 -2.33
N ASN A 56 4.72 12.20 -2.14
CA ASN A 56 4.35 11.00 -2.91
C ASN A 56 5.50 9.99 -2.99
N ARG A 57 6.13 9.68 -1.86
CA ARG A 57 7.32 8.83 -1.77
C ARG A 57 7.16 7.73 -0.74
N VAL A 58 7.67 6.54 -1.09
CA VAL A 58 7.64 5.34 -0.25
C VAL A 58 9.06 4.79 -0.08
N TYR A 59 9.46 4.51 1.15
CA TYR A 59 10.68 3.80 1.49
C TYR A 59 10.35 2.37 1.92
N VAL A 60 11.10 1.40 1.39
CA VAL A 60 10.92 -0.03 1.67
C VAL A 60 12.22 -0.61 2.18
N ASN A 61 12.22 -1.16 3.41
CA ASN A 61 13.39 -1.76 4.02
C ASN A 61 13.49 -3.25 3.66
N LEU A 62 14.28 -3.56 2.65
CA LEU A 62 14.47 -4.94 2.18
C LEU A 62 15.19 -5.83 3.22
N ASN A 63 15.86 -5.25 4.23
CA ASN A 63 16.48 -6.04 5.30
C ASN A 63 15.47 -6.66 6.25
N GLU A 64 14.25 -6.08 6.33
CA GLU A 64 13.16 -6.53 7.21
C GLU A 64 12.11 -7.39 6.47
N MET A 65 12.45 -7.90 5.28
CA MET A 65 11.60 -8.79 4.48
C MET A 65 11.96 -10.25 4.73
N TYR A 66 11.08 -10.99 5.36
CA TYR A 66 11.30 -12.39 5.74
C TYR A 66 10.48 -13.37 4.91
N GLY A 67 9.36 -12.94 4.36
CA GLY A 67 8.46 -13.74 3.52
C GLY A 67 8.54 -13.36 2.03
N GLU A 68 8.28 -14.34 1.16
CA GLU A 68 8.29 -14.12 -0.30
C GLU A 68 7.26 -13.04 -0.74
N ASN A 69 6.18 -12.89 0.02
CA ASN A 69 5.08 -11.97 -0.28
C ASN A 69 5.16 -10.64 0.48
N ASP A 70 6.07 -10.49 1.45
CA ASP A 70 6.13 -9.32 2.32
C ASP A 70 6.17 -8.01 1.53
N ILE A 71 6.99 -7.96 0.48
CA ILE A 71 7.12 -6.76 -0.33
C ILE A 71 5.83 -6.36 -1.06
N TYR A 72 5.02 -7.35 -1.49
CA TYR A 72 3.74 -7.07 -2.14
C TYR A 72 2.74 -6.49 -1.15
N PHE A 73 2.73 -7.00 0.09
CA PHE A 73 1.84 -6.50 1.14
C PHE A 73 2.24 -5.08 1.56
N ILE A 74 3.54 -4.84 1.74
CA ILE A 74 4.07 -3.54 2.13
C ILE A 74 3.81 -2.52 1.04
N LEU A 75 4.09 -2.83 -0.22
CA LEU A 75 3.79 -1.92 -1.33
C LEU A 75 2.29 -1.64 -1.44
N ALA A 76 1.42 -2.64 -1.24
CA ALA A 76 -0.02 -2.41 -1.25
C ALA A 76 -0.44 -1.45 -0.13
N HIS A 77 0.12 -1.60 1.07
CA HIS A 77 -0.15 -0.76 2.23
C HIS A 77 0.29 0.69 1.99
N GLU A 78 1.55 0.89 1.65
CA GLU A 78 2.14 2.23 1.52
C GLU A 78 1.57 3.00 0.31
N ILE A 79 1.33 2.31 -0.82
CA ILE A 79 0.69 2.92 -1.99
C ILE A 79 -0.77 3.29 -1.68
N ARG A 80 -1.44 2.54 -0.79
CA ARG A 80 -2.78 2.93 -0.32
C ARG A 80 -2.73 4.24 0.46
N HIS A 81 -1.71 4.50 1.28
CA HIS A 81 -1.51 5.80 1.94
C HIS A 81 -1.28 6.92 0.93
N CYS A 82 -0.47 6.68 -0.10
CA CYS A 82 -0.32 7.66 -1.20
C CYS A 82 -1.68 7.96 -1.85
N ALA A 83 -2.50 6.94 -2.10
CA ALA A 83 -3.83 7.10 -2.68
C ALA A 83 -4.79 7.88 -1.78
N GLN A 84 -4.79 7.60 -0.48
CA GLN A 84 -5.59 8.33 0.50
C GLN A 84 -5.19 9.81 0.55
N TYR A 85 -3.89 10.11 0.57
CA TYR A 85 -3.40 11.48 0.57
C TYR A 85 -3.77 12.22 -0.73
N GLN A 86 -3.52 11.60 -1.89
CA GLN A 86 -3.91 12.18 -3.18
C GLN A 86 -5.42 12.42 -3.28
N ALA A 87 -6.26 11.54 -2.69
CA ALA A 87 -7.69 11.76 -2.60
C ALA A 87 -8.04 13.04 -1.82
N THR A 88 -7.26 13.40 -0.78
CA THR A 88 -7.45 14.66 -0.05
C THR A 88 -7.15 15.90 -0.90
N GLU A 89 -6.39 15.72 -1.99
CA GLU A 89 -6.06 16.74 -2.98
C GLU A 89 -6.92 16.64 -4.25
N GLY A 90 -7.92 15.75 -4.26
CA GLY A 90 -8.88 15.60 -5.37
C GLY A 90 -8.42 14.66 -6.49
N ILE A 91 -7.49 13.75 -6.22
CA ILE A 91 -6.94 12.79 -7.19
C ILE A 91 -7.36 11.36 -6.79
N GLY A 92 -7.61 10.52 -7.78
CA GLY A 92 -7.82 9.08 -7.56
C GLY A 92 -9.11 8.76 -6.83
N LEU A 93 -9.02 8.21 -5.62
CA LEU A 93 -10.12 7.65 -4.82
C LEU A 93 -11.33 8.57 -4.56
N THR A 94 -11.36 9.80 -5.08
CA THR A 94 -12.47 10.74 -4.89
C THR A 94 -13.82 10.19 -5.34
N ASP A 95 -13.83 9.29 -6.34
CA ASP A 95 -15.06 8.69 -6.86
C ASP A 95 -15.56 7.49 -6.03
N ILE A 96 -14.68 6.88 -5.23
CA ILE A 96 -14.99 5.67 -4.44
C ILE A 96 -14.93 5.91 -2.93
N ALA A 97 -14.40 7.02 -2.48
CA ALA A 97 -14.41 7.43 -1.07
C ALA A 97 -15.46 8.50 -0.83
N LEU A 98 -16.25 8.33 0.24
CA LEU A 98 -17.23 9.34 0.64
C LEU A 98 -16.52 10.64 1.08
N PRO A 99 -17.10 11.82 0.83
CA PRO A 99 -16.50 13.10 1.24
C PRO A 99 -16.12 13.17 2.72
N GLU A 100 -16.93 12.59 3.60
CA GLU A 100 -16.64 12.50 5.03
C GLU A 100 -15.41 11.63 5.34
N THR A 101 -15.18 10.56 4.57
CA THR A 101 -14.00 9.71 4.70
C THR A 101 -12.75 10.48 4.28
N ILE A 102 -12.79 11.17 3.14
CA ILE A 102 -11.69 12.01 2.64
C ILE A 102 -11.37 13.11 3.66
N TYR A 103 -12.39 13.74 4.26
CA TYR A 103 -12.19 14.76 5.29
C TYR A 103 -11.50 14.20 6.54
N LYS A 104 -11.86 12.97 6.96
CA LYS A 104 -11.20 12.29 8.07
C LYS A 104 -9.74 12.00 7.75
N TRP A 105 -9.44 11.43 6.57
CA TRP A 105 -8.07 11.19 6.13
C TRP A 105 -7.23 12.48 6.14
N LYS A 106 -7.75 13.58 5.60
CA LYS A 106 -7.07 14.87 5.62
C LYS A 106 -6.71 15.32 7.03
N ARG A 107 -7.63 15.15 7.98
CA ARG A 107 -7.39 15.47 9.39
C ARG A 107 -6.37 14.53 10.04
N GLU A 108 -6.37 13.25 9.69
CA GLU A 108 -5.44 12.27 10.23
C GLU A 108 -4.03 12.47 9.69
N PHE A 109 -3.86 12.74 8.41
CA PHE A 109 -2.54 13.06 7.84
C PHE A 109 -1.90 14.31 8.47
N SER A 110 -2.67 15.28 8.94
CA SER A 110 -2.12 16.44 9.67
C SER A 110 -1.46 16.08 11.03
N ARG A 111 -1.69 14.87 11.53
CA ARG A 111 -1.16 14.30 12.77
C ARG A 111 -0.89 12.80 12.62
N TYR A 112 -0.37 12.43 11.48
CA TYR A 112 -0.16 11.05 11.11
C TYR A 112 0.78 10.36 12.09
N ASN A 113 0.36 9.19 12.57
CA ASN A 113 1.14 8.33 13.44
C ASN A 113 1.17 6.93 12.81
N PRO A 114 2.30 6.49 12.23
CA PRO A 114 2.43 5.19 11.58
C PRO A 114 2.44 4.01 12.57
N CYS A 115 2.51 4.29 13.88
CA CYS A 115 2.50 3.23 14.90
C CYS A 115 1.07 2.97 15.37
N CYS A 116 0.43 1.95 14.81
CA CYS A 116 -0.82 1.41 15.35
C CYS A 116 -0.54 0.63 16.64
N ASN A 117 -0.72 1.28 17.78
CA ASN A 117 -0.99 0.57 19.03
C ASN A 117 -2.52 0.42 19.13
N ASP A 118 -2.99 -0.77 19.52
CA ASP A 118 -4.39 -1.26 19.45
C ASP A 118 -5.51 -0.27 19.84
N GLU A 119 -5.22 0.73 20.64
CA GLU A 119 -6.22 1.70 21.12
C GLU A 119 -6.30 3.00 20.31
N SER A 120 -5.40 3.21 19.34
CA SER A 120 -5.30 4.47 18.60
C SER A 120 -5.12 4.33 17.08
N CYS A 121 -5.54 3.21 16.52
CA CYS A 121 -5.40 2.97 15.09
C CYS A 121 -6.20 4.00 14.30
N GLN A 122 -5.51 4.80 13.49
CA GLN A 122 -6.14 5.80 12.63
C GLN A 122 -6.94 5.12 11.51
N GLU A 123 -7.99 5.79 11.02
CA GLU A 123 -8.81 5.24 9.92
C GLU A 123 -7.99 5.04 8.63
N VAL A 124 -6.98 5.87 8.38
CA VAL A 124 -6.03 5.68 7.25
C VAL A 124 -5.29 4.35 7.35
N GLU A 125 -4.87 3.94 8.55
CA GLU A 125 -4.20 2.66 8.78
C GLU A 125 -5.16 1.48 8.60
N LEU A 126 -6.35 1.55 9.17
CA LEU A 126 -7.35 0.48 9.06
C LEU A 126 -7.77 0.25 7.60
N ASP A 127 -7.94 1.31 6.84
CA ASP A 127 -8.26 1.23 5.41
C ASP A 127 -7.06 0.66 4.60
N ALA A 128 -5.82 1.07 4.88
CA ALA A 128 -4.63 0.54 4.23
C ALA A 128 -4.43 -0.95 4.55
N MET A 129 -4.63 -1.38 5.80
CA MET A 129 -4.63 -2.79 6.20
C MET A 129 -5.70 -3.59 5.47
N ALA A 130 -6.92 -3.06 5.38
CA ALA A 130 -8.02 -3.72 4.67
C ALA A 130 -7.73 -3.87 3.18
N PHE A 131 -7.13 -2.87 2.55
CA PHE A 131 -6.71 -2.92 1.16
C PHE A 131 -5.60 -3.96 0.97
N THR A 132 -4.60 -3.99 1.85
CA THR A 132 -3.52 -4.99 1.82
C THR A 132 -4.06 -6.41 1.92
N TRP A 133 -4.98 -6.64 2.87
CA TRP A 133 -5.66 -7.93 2.99
C TRP A 133 -6.43 -8.30 1.71
N PHE A 134 -7.17 -7.35 1.13
CA PHE A 134 -7.94 -7.58 -0.08
C PHE A 134 -7.03 -7.97 -1.26
N ILE A 135 -5.93 -7.24 -1.45
CA ILE A 135 -4.93 -7.54 -2.49
C ILE A 135 -4.31 -8.92 -2.25
N GLY A 136 -3.92 -9.25 -1.03
CA GLY A 136 -3.39 -10.57 -0.68
C GLY A 136 -4.36 -11.70 -1.04
N LYS A 137 -5.64 -11.54 -0.71
CA LYS A 137 -6.68 -12.54 -1.06
C LYS A 137 -6.91 -12.67 -2.55
N VAL A 138 -7.01 -11.54 -3.26
CA VAL A 138 -7.42 -11.53 -4.68
C VAL A 138 -6.28 -11.92 -5.61
N LEU A 139 -5.04 -11.44 -5.35
CA LEU A 139 -3.91 -11.67 -6.24
C LEU A 139 -3.07 -12.87 -5.85
N LEU A 140 -2.81 -13.06 -4.56
CA LEU A 140 -1.88 -14.06 -4.07
C LEU A 140 -2.60 -15.28 -3.49
N ASN A 141 -3.90 -15.21 -3.29
CA ASN A 141 -4.73 -16.24 -2.63
C ASN A 141 -4.18 -16.66 -1.25
N VAL A 142 -3.67 -15.67 -0.50
CA VAL A 142 -3.15 -15.88 0.86
C VAL A 142 -3.92 -15.05 1.88
N ASP A 143 -3.93 -15.51 3.11
CA ASP A 143 -4.39 -14.72 4.25
C ASP A 143 -3.23 -13.85 4.74
N VAL A 144 -3.49 -12.56 4.88
CA VAL A 144 -2.55 -11.58 5.40
C VAL A 144 -2.83 -11.41 6.89
N ASP A 145 -1.83 -11.66 7.72
CA ASP A 145 -1.88 -11.30 9.14
C ASP A 145 -1.66 -9.79 9.27
N LEU A 146 -2.66 -9.08 9.76
CA LEU A 146 -2.65 -7.62 9.83
C LEU A 146 -2.10 -7.08 11.15
N ASN A 147 -1.75 -7.97 12.11
CA ASN A 147 -1.28 -7.62 13.46
C ASN A 147 -2.18 -6.58 14.19
N CYS A 148 -3.48 -6.62 13.95
CA CYS A 148 -4.45 -5.75 14.61
C CYS A 148 -5.75 -6.50 14.91
N ASP A 149 -6.62 -5.89 15.74
CA ASP A 149 -7.95 -6.46 16.01
C ASP A 149 -8.77 -6.53 14.72
N GLU A 150 -9.15 -7.74 14.33
CA GLU A 150 -9.92 -7.99 13.11
C GLU A 150 -11.26 -7.24 13.12
N ALA A 151 -11.88 -7.06 14.29
CA ALA A 151 -13.13 -6.35 14.42
C ALA A 151 -13.03 -4.88 14.00
N LEU A 152 -11.86 -4.25 14.16
CA LEU A 152 -11.62 -2.88 13.74
C LEU A 152 -11.47 -2.75 12.22
N VAL A 153 -10.89 -3.76 11.57
CA VAL A 153 -10.62 -3.72 10.12
C VAL A 153 -11.80 -4.23 9.30
N GLU A 154 -12.66 -5.08 9.85
CA GLU A 154 -13.74 -5.72 9.09
C GLU A 154 -14.70 -4.74 8.37
N PRO A 155 -15.09 -3.59 8.93
CA PRO A 155 -15.90 -2.60 8.21
C PRO A 155 -15.20 -2.08 6.94
N TYR A 156 -13.88 -1.89 7.00
CA TYR A 156 -13.07 -1.43 5.87
C TYR A 156 -12.89 -2.52 4.83
N LYS A 157 -12.68 -3.79 5.24
CA LYS A 157 -12.67 -4.95 4.33
C LYS A 157 -13.97 -5.03 3.52
N GLN A 158 -15.11 -4.84 4.18
CA GLN A 158 -16.42 -4.84 3.50
C GLN A 158 -16.56 -3.66 2.54
N TYR A 159 -16.07 -2.49 2.92
CA TYR A 159 -16.06 -1.32 2.06
C TYR A 159 -15.21 -1.53 0.80
N ILE A 160 -13.98 -2.02 0.95
CA ILE A 160 -13.06 -2.33 -0.16
C ILE A 160 -13.70 -3.35 -1.11
N ARG A 161 -14.24 -4.46 -0.59
CA ARG A 161 -14.92 -5.49 -1.41
C ARG A 161 -16.09 -4.97 -2.24
N ARG A 162 -16.79 -3.94 -1.77
CA ARG A 162 -17.91 -3.34 -2.50
C ARG A 162 -17.47 -2.41 -3.62
N ASN A 163 -16.32 -1.76 -3.46
CA ASN A 163 -15.84 -0.74 -4.36
C ASN A 163 -14.87 -1.27 -5.43
N TYR A 164 -14.24 -2.42 -5.20
CA TYR A 164 -13.35 -3.03 -6.17
C TYR A 164 -13.97 -4.30 -6.78
N SER A 165 -14.26 -4.24 -8.08
CA SER A 165 -14.76 -5.39 -8.82
C SER A 165 -13.65 -6.40 -9.12
N LEU A 166 -13.88 -7.68 -8.81
CA LEU A 166 -12.95 -8.77 -9.16
C LEU A 166 -12.72 -8.87 -10.68
N MET A 167 -13.72 -8.54 -11.48
CA MET A 167 -13.62 -8.55 -12.94
C MET A 167 -12.68 -7.44 -13.42
N GLU A 168 -12.85 -6.23 -12.91
CA GLU A 168 -11.97 -5.10 -13.23
C GLU A 168 -10.51 -5.37 -12.83
N ILE A 169 -10.30 -5.95 -11.64
CA ILE A 169 -8.96 -6.32 -11.19
C ILE A 169 -8.31 -7.32 -12.14
N LYS A 170 -9.05 -8.35 -12.58
CA LYS A 170 -8.53 -9.34 -13.53
C LYS A 170 -8.18 -8.71 -14.87
N GLU A 171 -9.05 -7.86 -15.42
CA GLU A 171 -8.78 -7.15 -16.67
C GLU A 171 -7.51 -6.29 -16.58
N ARG A 172 -7.33 -5.56 -15.47
CA ARG A 172 -6.15 -4.73 -15.24
C ARG A 172 -4.88 -5.57 -15.02
N LEU A 173 -5.00 -6.73 -14.38
CA LEU A 173 -3.89 -7.69 -14.23
C LEU A 173 -3.44 -8.23 -15.59
N ASP A 174 -4.37 -8.68 -16.40
CA ASP A 174 -4.07 -9.20 -17.74
C ASP A 174 -3.37 -8.13 -18.59
N TYR A 175 -3.78 -6.88 -18.45
CA TYR A 175 -3.16 -5.75 -19.15
C TYR A 175 -1.76 -5.40 -18.62
N SER A 176 -1.51 -5.58 -17.32
CA SER A 176 -0.21 -5.27 -16.69
C SER A 176 0.87 -6.31 -16.98
N GLY A 177 0.52 -7.48 -17.50
CA GLY A 177 1.43 -8.60 -17.73
C GLY A 177 1.98 -9.22 -16.43
N LEU A 178 1.33 -8.95 -15.29
CA LEU A 178 1.69 -9.55 -14.00
C LEU A 178 1.14 -10.99 -13.92
N GLU A 179 2.03 -11.94 -13.71
CA GLU A 179 1.67 -13.35 -13.48
C GLU A 179 1.79 -13.66 -11.98
N PHE A 180 0.65 -13.64 -11.27
CA PHE A 180 0.58 -14.15 -9.92
C PHE A 180 0.08 -15.62 -9.94
N GLY A 181 0.80 -16.51 -9.28
CA GLY A 181 0.27 -17.84 -8.88
C GLY A 181 0.13 -18.90 -9.95
N ARG A 182 0.73 -18.80 -11.14
CA ARG A 182 0.74 -19.90 -12.12
C ARG A 182 1.65 -21.09 -11.75
N ASN A 183 2.45 -20.98 -10.70
CA ASN A 183 3.41 -22.01 -10.29
C ASN A 183 2.99 -22.84 -9.06
N GLN A 184 1.71 -22.84 -8.67
CA GLN A 184 1.18 -23.72 -7.61
C GLN A 184 0.04 -24.57 -8.17
N ALA A 185 0.38 -25.46 -9.10
CA ALA A 185 -0.43 -26.60 -9.52
C ALA A 185 0.41 -27.87 -9.43
#